data_eb65f39a3c89dbe7f7074227bd0b2a6e
#
_entry.id   eb65f39a3c89dbe7f7074227bd0b2a6e
#
_cell.length_a   1.000
_cell.length_b   1.000
_cell.length_c   1.000
_cell.angle_alpha   90.00
_cell.angle_beta   90.00
_cell.angle_gamma   90.00
#
_symmetry.space_group_name_H-M   'P 1'
#
loop_
_entity.id
_entity.type
_entity.pdbx_description
1 polymer ?
#
loop_
_entity_poly.entity_id
_entity_poly.type
_entity_poly.pdbx_seq_one_letter_code
_entity_poly.pdbx_strand_id
1 'polypeptide(L)'
;MEIKQVSNNYIDFVNLTQQLDKHLHELGAEEAEDEREKYDALNQVDNISWALIAYDDNLAIGCAAIKRFDDKTVEVKRVFVDDKYRGRGIARKLIHELEEKVKSEGYQELVLETGKNNLAAITMYQKFNYQFIDNYPPYENMSDSVCMKKILFV
;
A
#
# COMPACT_ATOMS: atom_id res chain seq x y z
N MET A 1 2.81 -10.42 -17.99
CA MET A 1 2.32 -10.11 -16.63
C MET A 1 0.91 -9.58 -16.72
N GLU A 2 0.03 -10.08 -15.88
CA GLU A 2 -1.39 -9.67 -15.84
C GLU A 2 -1.70 -9.06 -14.47
N ILE A 3 -2.52 -8.02 -14.44
CA ILE A 3 -2.99 -7.40 -13.20
C ILE A 3 -4.49 -7.59 -13.10
N LYS A 4 -4.96 -8.15 -11.99
CA LYS A 4 -6.39 -8.41 -11.74
C LYS A 4 -6.87 -7.70 -10.49
N GLN A 5 -8.09 -7.19 -10.54
CA GLN A 5 -8.78 -6.66 -9.37
C GLN A 5 -9.50 -7.79 -8.64
N VAL A 6 -9.33 -7.84 -7.33
CA VAL A 6 -9.90 -8.88 -6.47
C VAL A 6 -10.50 -8.25 -5.21
N SER A 7 -11.34 -9.03 -4.53
CA SER A 7 -11.87 -8.64 -3.23
C SER A 7 -10.81 -8.81 -2.13
N ASN A 8 -11.04 -8.21 -0.97
CA ASN A 8 -10.10 -8.28 0.14
C ASN A 8 -9.92 -9.69 0.73
N ASN A 9 -10.85 -10.60 0.49
CA ASN A 9 -10.79 -11.97 1.00
C ASN A 9 -10.30 -12.99 -0.06
N TYR A 10 -9.89 -12.52 -1.23
CA TYR A 10 -9.36 -13.41 -2.26
C TYR A 10 -8.06 -14.07 -1.77
N ILE A 11 -7.95 -15.40 -1.92
CA ILE A 11 -6.87 -16.17 -1.27
C ILE A 11 -5.47 -15.71 -1.67
N ASP A 12 -5.24 -15.38 -2.94
CA ASP A 12 -3.93 -14.91 -3.39
C ASP A 12 -3.55 -13.59 -2.73
N PHE A 13 -4.53 -12.69 -2.52
CA PHE A 13 -4.28 -11.44 -1.81
C PHE A 13 -3.96 -11.71 -0.33
N VAL A 14 -4.74 -12.56 0.33
CA VAL A 14 -4.49 -12.92 1.73
C VAL A 14 -3.08 -13.49 1.90
N ASN A 15 -2.67 -14.38 1.01
CA ASN A 15 -1.32 -14.97 1.05
C ASN A 15 -0.23 -13.92 0.85
N LEU A 16 -0.40 -12.99 -0.09
CA LEU A 16 0.57 -11.91 -0.31
C LEU A 16 0.65 -10.97 0.89
N THR A 17 -0.47 -10.68 1.55
CA THR A 17 -0.47 -9.84 2.74
C THR A 17 0.26 -10.50 3.91
N GLN A 18 0.20 -11.81 4.01
CA GLN A 18 0.98 -12.55 5.01
C GLN A 18 2.48 -12.44 4.76
N GLN A 19 2.90 -12.53 3.50
CA GLN A 19 4.30 -12.31 3.12
C GLN A 19 4.75 -10.88 3.43
N LEU A 20 3.90 -9.90 3.17
CA LEU A 20 4.17 -8.50 3.49
C LEU A 20 4.30 -8.30 5.00
N ASP A 21 3.41 -8.87 5.80
CA ASP A 21 3.47 -8.75 7.26
C ASP A 21 4.78 -9.30 7.79
N LYS A 22 5.22 -10.44 7.28
CA LYS A 22 6.52 -11.02 7.64
C LYS A 22 7.65 -10.07 7.30
N HIS A 23 7.64 -9.48 6.11
CA HIS A 23 8.65 -8.52 5.66
C HIS A 23 8.67 -7.25 6.55
N LEU A 24 7.49 -6.72 6.89
CA LEU A 24 7.37 -5.55 7.77
C LEU A 24 7.88 -5.84 9.19
N HIS A 25 7.61 -7.03 9.73
CA HIS A 25 8.12 -7.44 11.03
C HIS A 25 9.65 -7.55 11.00
N GLU A 26 10.23 -8.03 9.92
CA GLU A 26 11.69 -8.09 9.76
C GLU A 26 12.30 -6.69 9.71
N LEU A 27 11.67 -5.74 9.01
CA LEU A 27 12.13 -4.35 8.94
C LEU A 27 11.96 -3.62 10.26
N GLY A 28 10.91 -3.94 11.02
CA GLY A 28 10.58 -3.32 12.30
C GLY A 28 11.07 -4.10 13.51
N ALA A 29 12.06 -4.95 13.37
CA ALA A 29 12.54 -5.83 14.45
C ALA A 29 13.01 -5.07 15.70
N GLU A 30 13.34 -3.79 15.57
CA GLU A 30 13.76 -2.92 16.68
C GLU A 30 12.60 -2.10 17.26
N GLU A 31 11.40 -2.19 16.69
CA GLU A 31 10.23 -1.49 17.21
C GLU A 31 9.78 -2.06 18.55
N ALA A 32 9.21 -1.22 19.40
CA ALA A 32 8.56 -1.66 20.62
C ALA A 32 7.36 -2.56 20.28
N GLU A 33 7.14 -3.58 21.09
CA GLU A 33 6.08 -4.58 20.87
C GLU A 33 4.69 -3.93 20.78
N ASP A 34 4.41 -2.93 21.59
CA ASP A 34 3.13 -2.21 21.58
C ASP A 34 2.92 -1.40 20.29
N GLU A 35 3.98 -0.81 19.72
CA GLU A 35 3.90 -0.14 18.42
C GLU A 35 3.65 -1.15 17.30
N ARG A 36 4.31 -2.31 17.35
CA ARG A 36 4.10 -3.38 16.38
C ARG A 36 2.65 -3.86 16.38
N GLU A 37 2.06 -4.04 17.55
CA GLU A 37 0.66 -4.44 17.67
C GLU A 37 -0.29 -3.41 17.04
N LYS A 38 -0.01 -2.11 17.23
CA LYS A 38 -0.79 -1.03 16.60
C LYS A 38 -0.72 -1.10 15.09
N TYR A 39 0.48 -1.26 14.53
CA TYR A 39 0.65 -1.37 13.07
C TYR A 39 -0.03 -2.62 12.53
N ASP A 40 0.07 -3.76 13.20
CA ASP A 40 -0.59 -5.00 12.80
C ASP A 40 -2.11 -4.82 12.74
N ALA A 41 -2.70 -4.17 13.74
CA ALA A 41 -4.13 -3.90 13.76
C ALA A 41 -4.56 -2.99 12.60
N LEU A 42 -3.75 -1.99 12.26
CA LEU A 42 -4.04 -1.05 11.17
C LEU A 42 -3.89 -1.69 9.79
N ASN A 43 -3.12 -2.77 9.68
CA ASN A 43 -2.83 -3.45 8.42
C ASN A 43 -3.74 -4.64 8.13
N GLN A 44 -4.80 -4.84 8.91
CA GLN A 44 -5.71 -5.97 8.70
C GLN A 44 -6.48 -5.85 7.38
N VAL A 45 -6.67 -7.00 6.71
CA VAL A 45 -7.33 -7.04 5.39
C VAL A 45 -8.81 -6.68 5.43
N ASP A 46 -9.48 -6.82 6.56
CA ASP A 46 -10.91 -6.52 6.72
C ASP A 46 -11.24 -5.05 6.39
N ASN A 47 -10.26 -4.17 6.50
CA ASN A 47 -10.43 -2.75 6.24
C ASN A 47 -10.16 -2.39 4.77
N ILE A 48 -9.78 -3.36 3.95
CA ILE A 48 -9.45 -3.14 2.53
C ILE A 48 -10.74 -3.15 1.71
N SER A 49 -10.89 -2.17 0.81
CA SER A 49 -12.02 -2.09 -0.11
C SER A 49 -11.87 -3.06 -1.28
N TRP A 50 -10.75 -3.01 -1.95
CA TRP A 50 -10.37 -3.96 -3.01
C TRP A 50 -8.85 -3.92 -3.20
N ALA A 51 -8.35 -4.90 -3.95
CA ALA A 51 -6.92 -5.01 -4.24
C ALA A 51 -6.67 -5.33 -5.70
N LEU A 52 -5.47 -4.99 -6.15
CA LEU A 52 -4.92 -5.46 -7.43
C LEU A 52 -3.83 -6.49 -7.14
N ILE A 53 -3.79 -7.52 -7.96
CA ILE A 53 -2.74 -8.54 -7.92
C ILE A 53 -2.04 -8.61 -9.27
N ALA A 54 -0.72 -8.59 -9.25
CA ALA A 54 0.11 -8.85 -10.42
C ALA A 54 0.44 -10.35 -10.47
N TYR A 55 0.23 -10.96 -11.64
CA TYR A 55 0.51 -12.37 -11.90
C TYR A 55 1.58 -12.52 -12.97
N ASP A 56 2.49 -13.44 -12.73
CA ASP A 56 3.45 -13.93 -13.71
C ASP A 56 3.13 -15.42 -13.95
N ASP A 57 2.58 -15.75 -15.13
CA ASP A 57 2.17 -17.12 -15.48
C ASP A 57 1.35 -17.80 -14.36
N ASN A 58 0.28 -17.17 -13.91
CA ASN A 58 -0.60 -17.67 -12.84
C ASN A 58 -0.01 -17.64 -11.41
N LEU A 59 1.22 -17.16 -11.24
CA LEU A 59 1.82 -16.97 -9.93
C LEU A 59 1.57 -15.53 -9.45
N ALA A 60 0.94 -15.37 -8.29
CA ALA A 60 0.73 -14.07 -7.68
C ALA A 60 2.07 -13.56 -7.12
N ILE A 61 2.56 -12.43 -7.66
CA ILE A 61 3.89 -11.91 -7.35
C ILE A 61 3.89 -10.53 -6.70
N GLY A 62 2.77 -9.85 -6.68
CA GLY A 62 2.68 -8.55 -6.04
C GLY A 62 1.24 -8.10 -5.90
N CYS A 63 1.03 -7.10 -5.05
CA CYS A 63 -0.29 -6.53 -4.82
C CYS A 63 -0.21 -5.05 -4.46
N ALA A 64 -1.34 -4.37 -4.60
CA ALA A 64 -1.58 -3.03 -4.08
C ALA A 64 -3.07 -2.93 -3.80
N ALA A 65 -3.44 -2.27 -2.71
CA ALA A 65 -4.83 -2.24 -2.26
C ALA A 65 -5.23 -0.83 -1.87
N ILE A 66 -6.53 -0.63 -1.75
CA ILE A 66 -7.07 0.64 -1.24
C ILE A 66 -8.03 0.39 -0.08
N LYS A 67 -8.10 1.41 0.76
CA LYS A 67 -9.12 1.54 1.78
C LYS A 67 -9.80 2.90 1.57
N ARG A 68 -11.14 2.92 1.60
CA ARG A 68 -11.85 4.20 1.52
C ARG A 68 -11.50 5.04 2.75
N PHE A 69 -11.13 6.29 2.53
CA PHE A 69 -10.80 7.24 3.59
C PHE A 69 -11.96 8.19 3.85
N ASP A 70 -12.46 8.83 2.80
CA ASP A 70 -13.68 9.65 2.83
C ASP A 70 -14.33 9.65 1.43
N ASP A 71 -15.28 10.54 1.19
CA ASP A 71 -16.04 10.57 -0.08
C ASP A 71 -15.19 10.85 -1.31
N LYS A 72 -14.04 11.50 -1.14
CA LYS A 72 -13.17 11.88 -2.26
C LYS A 72 -11.76 11.28 -2.19
N THR A 73 -11.42 10.61 -1.09
CA THR A 73 -10.06 10.15 -0.82
C THR A 73 -10.02 8.66 -0.51
N VAL A 74 -9.04 7.97 -1.08
CA VAL A 74 -8.70 6.60 -0.70
C VAL A 74 -7.30 6.56 -0.10
N GLU A 75 -7.08 5.58 0.77
CA GLU A 75 -5.75 5.28 1.30
C GLU A 75 -5.16 4.11 0.52
N VAL A 76 -3.95 4.29 0.01
CA VAL A 76 -3.17 3.22 -0.62
C VAL A 76 -2.61 2.33 0.49
N LYS A 77 -2.83 1.03 0.40
CA LYS A 77 -2.43 0.07 1.42
C LYS A 77 -1.86 -1.19 0.80
N ARG A 78 -1.05 -1.90 1.57
CA ARG A 78 -0.61 -3.27 1.25
C ARG A 78 0.11 -3.37 -0.10
N VAL A 79 0.94 -2.39 -0.42
CA VAL A 79 1.79 -2.44 -1.63
C VAL A 79 2.97 -3.38 -1.35
N PHE A 80 3.07 -4.42 -2.15
CA PHE A 80 4.09 -5.45 -1.94
C PHE A 80 4.44 -6.14 -3.26
N VAL A 81 5.72 -6.42 -3.45
CA VAL A 81 6.21 -7.26 -4.54
C VAL A 81 7.14 -8.32 -3.95
N ASP A 82 6.96 -9.56 -4.35
CA ASP A 82 7.81 -10.68 -3.93
C ASP A 82 9.28 -10.37 -4.23
N ASP A 83 10.17 -10.69 -3.31
CA ASP A 83 11.61 -10.39 -3.39
C ASP A 83 12.24 -10.81 -4.72
N LYS A 84 11.82 -11.95 -5.26
CA LYS A 84 12.37 -12.51 -6.51
C LYS A 84 12.01 -11.68 -7.73
N TYR A 85 11.02 -10.81 -7.62
CA TYR A 85 10.47 -10.03 -8.72
C TYR A 85 10.73 -8.53 -8.57
N ARG A 86 11.43 -8.10 -7.53
CA ARG A 86 11.75 -6.68 -7.31
C ARG A 86 12.73 -6.16 -8.38
N GLY A 87 12.67 -4.85 -8.60
CA GLY A 87 13.53 -4.19 -9.58
C GLY A 87 13.07 -4.33 -11.03
N ARG A 88 11.86 -4.85 -11.26
CA ARG A 88 11.30 -5.05 -12.61
C ARG A 88 10.17 -4.08 -12.95
N GLY A 89 9.92 -3.08 -12.10
CA GLY A 89 8.88 -2.08 -12.33
C GLY A 89 7.46 -2.58 -12.00
N ILE A 90 7.30 -3.67 -11.29
CA ILE A 90 5.98 -4.25 -10.98
C ILE A 90 5.20 -3.35 -10.02
N ALA A 91 5.84 -2.82 -8.98
CA ALA A 91 5.19 -1.89 -8.06
C ALA A 91 4.67 -0.66 -8.79
N ARG A 92 5.45 -0.12 -9.73
CA ARG A 92 5.04 1.04 -10.54
C ARG A 92 3.81 0.73 -11.37
N LYS A 93 3.75 -0.45 -11.99
CA LYS A 93 2.59 -0.88 -12.78
C LYS A 93 1.37 -1.03 -11.91
N LEU A 94 1.52 -1.62 -10.72
CA LEU A 94 0.43 -1.77 -9.76
C LEU A 94 -0.11 -0.40 -9.32
N ILE A 95 0.77 0.54 -8.98
CA ILE A 95 0.37 1.88 -8.56
C ILE A 95 -0.33 2.62 -9.70
N HIS A 96 0.21 2.55 -10.93
CA HIS A 96 -0.40 3.18 -12.09
C HIS A 96 -1.83 2.65 -12.33
N GLU A 97 -2.00 1.34 -12.34
CA GLU A 97 -3.31 0.70 -12.53
C GLU A 97 -4.27 1.05 -11.38
N LEU A 98 -3.76 1.07 -10.15
CA LEU A 98 -4.56 1.44 -8.99
C LEU A 98 -5.08 2.87 -9.12
N GLU A 99 -4.23 3.80 -9.49
CA GLU A 99 -4.62 5.21 -9.66
C GLU A 99 -5.66 5.38 -10.76
N GLU A 100 -5.52 4.68 -11.87
CA GLU A 100 -6.49 4.74 -12.97
C GLU A 100 -7.86 4.22 -12.52
N LYS A 101 -7.90 3.12 -11.77
CA LYS A 101 -9.16 2.58 -11.23
C LYS A 101 -9.79 3.51 -10.20
N VAL A 102 -9.00 4.06 -9.31
CA VAL A 102 -9.45 5.01 -8.29
C VAL A 102 -10.08 6.24 -8.96
N LYS A 103 -9.44 6.77 -10.01
CA LYS A 103 -9.99 7.85 -10.83
C LYS A 103 -11.34 7.46 -11.42
N SER A 104 -11.44 6.27 -12.01
CA SER A 104 -12.67 5.79 -12.65
C SER A 104 -13.83 5.66 -11.66
N GLU A 105 -13.52 5.44 -10.38
CA GLU A 105 -14.54 5.37 -9.32
C GLU A 105 -14.93 6.75 -8.77
N GLY A 106 -14.34 7.83 -9.28
CA GLY A 106 -14.70 9.18 -8.92
C GLY A 106 -13.94 9.79 -7.74
N TYR A 107 -12.96 9.08 -7.22
CA TYR A 107 -12.11 9.64 -6.15
C TYR A 107 -11.15 10.69 -6.71
N GLN A 108 -10.80 11.66 -5.89
CA GLN A 108 -10.01 12.82 -6.28
C GLN A 108 -8.59 12.80 -5.73
N GLU A 109 -8.36 12.07 -4.65
CA GLU A 109 -7.10 12.09 -3.93
C GLU A 109 -6.73 10.70 -3.42
N LEU A 110 -5.42 10.47 -3.32
CA LEU A 110 -4.88 9.29 -2.62
C LEU A 110 -3.97 9.74 -1.50
N VAL A 111 -4.08 9.08 -0.35
CA VAL A 111 -3.15 9.25 0.75
C VAL A 111 -2.50 7.92 1.08
N LEU A 112 -1.37 7.95 1.74
CA LEU A 112 -0.69 6.75 2.20
C LEU A 112 0.17 7.05 3.43
N GLU A 113 0.48 5.99 4.16
CA GLU A 113 1.46 6.02 5.22
C GLU A 113 2.54 4.98 4.92
N THR A 114 3.78 5.31 5.20
CA THR A 114 4.89 4.37 5.13
C THR A 114 5.89 4.69 6.25
N GLY A 115 6.79 3.75 6.52
CA GLY A 115 7.84 3.98 7.52
C GLY A 115 8.82 5.06 7.07
N LYS A 116 9.20 5.94 7.98
CA LYS A 116 10.16 7.03 7.69
C LYS A 116 11.51 6.53 7.17
N ASN A 117 11.87 5.29 7.48
CA ASN A 117 13.12 4.67 7.06
C ASN A 117 12.98 3.86 5.77
N ASN A 118 11.77 3.74 5.23
CA ASN A 118 11.54 3.03 3.98
C ASN A 118 11.80 3.96 2.80
N LEU A 119 13.09 4.25 2.57
CA LEU A 119 13.51 5.22 1.57
C LEU A 119 13.16 4.78 0.14
N ALA A 120 13.18 3.49 -0.13
CA ALA A 120 12.83 2.97 -1.44
C ALA A 120 11.37 3.27 -1.78
N ALA A 121 10.45 3.04 -0.83
CA ALA A 121 9.03 3.34 -1.02
C ALA A 121 8.80 4.85 -1.16
N ILE A 122 9.39 5.66 -0.28
CA ILE A 122 9.26 7.12 -0.33
C ILE A 122 9.74 7.65 -1.70
N THR A 123 10.89 7.20 -2.17
CA THR A 123 11.43 7.63 -3.46
C THR A 123 10.49 7.25 -4.60
N MET A 124 9.94 6.03 -4.57
CA MET A 124 8.98 5.58 -5.57
C MET A 124 7.74 6.47 -5.59
N TYR A 125 7.15 6.72 -4.43
CA TYR A 125 5.94 7.56 -4.35
C TYR A 125 6.22 9.00 -4.78
N GLN A 126 7.38 9.56 -4.45
CA GLN A 126 7.78 10.89 -4.93
C GLN A 126 7.84 10.94 -6.46
N LYS A 127 8.33 9.89 -7.10
CA LYS A 127 8.36 9.78 -8.57
C LYS A 127 6.95 9.70 -9.18
N PHE A 128 5.96 9.24 -8.43
CA PHE A 128 4.55 9.25 -8.81
C PHE A 128 3.84 10.55 -8.42
N ASN A 129 4.60 11.56 -7.99
CA ASN A 129 4.08 12.89 -7.59
C ASN A 129 3.30 12.90 -6.27
N TYR A 130 3.57 11.96 -5.38
CA TYR A 130 3.12 12.06 -4.00
C TYR A 130 3.99 13.04 -3.26
N GLN A 131 3.38 13.85 -2.40
CA GLN A 131 4.06 14.85 -1.58
C GLN A 131 3.82 14.57 -0.11
N PHE A 132 4.79 14.89 0.74
CA PHE A 132 4.63 14.75 2.17
C PHE A 132 3.53 15.66 2.69
N ILE A 133 2.73 15.12 3.60
CA ILE A 133 1.72 15.85 4.37
C ILE A 133 1.92 15.53 5.86
N ASP A 134 1.26 16.28 6.73
CA ASP A 134 1.22 15.95 8.15
C ASP A 134 0.57 14.58 8.33
N ASN A 135 1.01 13.85 9.35
CA ASN A 135 0.44 12.53 9.63
C ASN A 135 -1.05 12.66 9.95
N TYR A 136 -1.87 11.91 9.20
CA TYR A 136 -3.32 11.89 9.41
C TYR A 136 -3.70 10.80 10.42
N PRO A 137 -4.90 10.89 11.04
CA PRO A 137 -5.35 9.84 11.94
C PRO A 137 -5.40 8.46 11.25
N PRO A 138 -4.95 7.39 11.90
CA PRO A 138 -4.51 7.27 13.28
C PRO A 138 -3.00 7.40 13.48
N TYR A 139 -2.25 7.92 12.51
CA TYR A 139 -0.78 7.95 12.52
C TYR A 139 -0.19 9.21 13.18
N GLU A 140 -1.01 10.11 13.70
CA GLU A 140 -0.61 11.44 14.20
C GLU A 140 0.49 11.39 15.25
N ASN A 141 0.46 10.37 16.12
CA ASN A 141 1.41 10.22 17.20
C ASN A 141 2.41 9.08 16.97
N MET A 142 2.50 8.58 15.73
CA MET A 142 3.44 7.53 15.35
C MET A 142 4.68 8.13 14.71
N SER A 143 5.74 8.31 15.51
CA SER A 143 6.97 9.01 15.10
C SER A 143 7.73 8.28 13.97
N ASP A 144 7.48 6.98 13.78
CA ASP A 144 8.14 6.20 12.74
C ASP A 144 7.38 6.23 11.42
N SER A 145 6.23 6.90 11.36
CA SER A 145 5.41 7.02 10.17
C SER A 145 5.57 8.36 9.48
N VAL A 146 5.56 8.33 8.15
CA VAL A 146 5.37 9.52 7.31
C VAL A 146 4.15 9.30 6.43
N CYS A 147 3.43 10.39 6.13
CA CYS A 147 2.26 10.35 5.29
C CYS A 147 2.50 11.17 4.02
N MET A 148 1.86 10.73 2.94
CA MET A 148 1.99 11.37 1.63
C MET A 148 0.61 11.44 0.96
N LYS A 149 0.48 12.35 -0.01
CA LYS A 149 -0.76 12.59 -0.73
C LYS A 149 -0.48 12.88 -2.20
N LYS A 150 -1.37 12.39 -3.05
CA LYS A 150 -1.42 12.76 -4.46
C LYS A 150 -2.83 13.23 -4.82
N ILE A 151 -2.91 14.36 -5.53
CA ILE A 151 -4.16 14.88 -6.07
C ILE A 151 -4.28 14.40 -7.51
N LEU A 152 -5.38 13.71 -7.83
CA LEU A 152 -5.62 13.12 -9.16
C LEU A 152 -6.19 14.13 -10.15
N PHE A 153 -6.97 15.08 -9.66
CA PHE A 153 -7.60 16.14 -10.48
C PHE A 153 -7.19 17.50 -9.96
N VAL A 154 -6.76 18.32 -10.83
CA VAL A 154 -6.37 19.70 -10.55
C VAL A 154 -7.48 20.66 -10.95
#